data_02cef838b6916c8903794bcf0902e79c
#
_entry.id   02cef838b6916c8903794bcf0902e79c
#
_cell.length_a   1.000
_cell.length_b   1.000
_cell.length_c   1.000
_cell.angle_alpha   90.00
_cell.angle_beta   90.00
_cell.angle_gamma   90.00
#
_symmetry.space_group_name_H-M   'P 1'
#
loop_
_entity.id
_entity.type
_entity.pdbx_description
1 polymer ?
#
loop_
_entity_poly.entity_id
_entity_poly.type
_entity_poly.pdbx_seq_one_letter_code
_entity_poly.pdbx_strand_id
1 'polypeptide(L)'
;DLIVTGVQTCALPILLKAHIGKNLFATTDPCVAASQDVVVFVTGTPVDEHLNPRVNDVLKVISSYIKHMNKDQLVVLRSTIFPGVTQIVENLLASALGSCKLAFCPERIVQGKGIEEIFNLPQIVSATTDAAFQEASALFSAIALKVIPLSTTEAELAKLMTNAWRYLEFAIANQFYMIVEKQGFDFYKILSAMKDDYPRAKHFASAGLAAGPCLFKDTMQLSAFHSNEFFLGHSAMLVNEGLPNFLVQQLEAKMGCLKGR
;
A
#
# COMPACT_ATOMS: atom_id res chain seq x y z
N ASP A 1 6.51 -12.98 21.25
CA ASP A 1 5.99 -14.14 20.52
C ASP A 1 5.33 -13.66 19.23
N LEU A 2 6.01 -13.88 18.11
CA LEU A 2 5.45 -13.64 16.80
C LEU A 2 4.46 -14.77 16.49
N ILE A 3 3.18 -14.49 16.62
CA ILE A 3 2.15 -15.39 16.09
C ILE A 3 2.14 -15.22 14.57
N VAL A 4 2.69 -16.21 13.92
CA VAL A 4 2.90 -16.25 12.49
C VAL A 4 1.85 -17.17 11.87
N THR A 5 0.83 -16.61 11.23
CA THR A 5 -0.23 -17.38 10.58
C THR A 5 -0.09 -17.35 9.06
N GLY A 6 0.06 -18.52 8.43
CA GLY A 6 0.06 -18.72 6.99
C GLY A 6 1.40 -19.15 6.38
N VAL A 7 1.37 -19.72 5.17
CA VAL A 7 2.52 -20.33 4.47
C VAL A 7 3.68 -19.35 4.21
N GLN A 8 3.38 -18.07 4.02
CA GLN A 8 4.42 -17.03 3.80
C GLN A 8 5.23 -16.72 5.04
N THR A 9 4.65 -16.86 6.20
CA THR A 9 5.33 -16.65 7.47
C THR A 9 6.37 -17.74 7.78
N CYS A 10 6.27 -18.89 7.16
CA CYS A 10 7.34 -19.92 7.25
C CYS A 10 8.50 -19.63 6.29
N ALA A 11 8.24 -19.09 5.10
CA ALA A 11 9.29 -18.81 4.11
C ALA A 11 10.19 -17.64 4.54
N LEU A 12 9.63 -16.57 5.10
CA LEU A 12 10.41 -15.39 5.50
C LEU A 12 11.45 -15.69 6.60
N PRO A 13 11.14 -16.38 7.72
CA PRO A 13 12.15 -16.80 8.68
C PRO A 13 13.22 -17.73 8.10
N ILE A 14 12.86 -18.62 7.17
CA ILE A 14 13.81 -19.52 6.51
C ILE A 14 14.78 -18.70 5.65
N LEU A 15 14.27 -17.79 4.83
CA LEU A 15 15.08 -16.90 4.00
C LEU A 15 15.99 -16.00 4.86
N LEU A 16 15.45 -15.40 5.92
CA LEU A 16 16.25 -14.60 6.86
C LEU A 16 17.39 -15.41 7.45
N LYS A 17 17.13 -16.64 7.98
CA LYS A 17 18.16 -17.50 8.54
C LYS A 17 19.23 -17.92 7.51
N ALA A 18 18.84 -18.07 6.25
CA ALA A 18 19.78 -18.46 5.19
C ALA A 18 20.73 -17.32 4.79
N HIS A 19 20.30 -16.06 4.92
CA HIS A 19 20.98 -14.89 4.36
C HIS A 19 21.56 -13.93 5.40
N ILE A 20 20.96 -13.88 6.62
CA ILE A 20 21.41 -12.93 7.66
C ILE A 20 22.87 -13.23 8.07
N GLY A 21 23.68 -12.16 8.16
CA GLY A 21 25.10 -12.23 8.44
C GLY A 21 25.99 -12.67 7.26
N LYS A 22 25.40 -12.98 6.09
CA LYS A 22 26.14 -13.33 4.86
C LYS A 22 26.02 -12.24 3.80
N ASN A 23 24.83 -12.06 3.28
CA ASN A 23 24.49 -11.06 2.26
C ASN A 23 23.27 -10.21 2.65
N LEU A 24 22.74 -10.41 3.85
CA LEU A 24 21.73 -9.60 4.48
C LEU A 24 22.21 -9.20 5.88
N PHE A 25 22.31 -7.90 6.13
CA PHE A 25 22.74 -7.32 7.41
C PHE A 25 21.68 -6.37 7.93
N ALA A 26 21.37 -6.47 9.22
CA ALA A 26 20.46 -5.58 9.90
C ALA A 26 21.25 -4.67 10.85
N THR A 27 21.02 -3.37 10.78
CA THR A 27 21.68 -2.38 11.65
C THR A 27 20.75 -1.23 11.94
N THR A 28 20.96 -0.56 13.05
CA THR A 28 20.33 0.73 13.39
C THR A 28 21.25 1.92 13.11
N ASP A 29 22.47 1.66 12.62
CA ASP A 29 23.43 2.72 12.30
C ASP A 29 23.13 3.32 10.91
N PRO A 30 22.71 4.61 10.82
CA PRO A 30 22.44 5.25 9.56
C PRO A 30 23.69 5.48 8.70
N CYS A 31 24.88 5.43 9.28
CA CYS A 31 26.15 5.61 8.55
C CYS A 31 26.36 4.55 7.46
N VAL A 32 25.72 3.40 7.57
CA VAL A 32 25.79 2.35 6.54
C VAL A 32 25.29 2.84 5.19
N ALA A 33 24.40 3.83 5.13
CA ALA A 33 23.93 4.43 3.90
C ALA A 33 25.05 5.03 3.04
N ALA A 34 26.15 5.49 3.65
CA ALA A 34 27.25 6.12 2.94
C ALA A 34 27.95 5.22 1.91
N SER A 35 27.95 3.92 2.14
CA SER A 35 28.63 2.91 1.31
C SER A 35 27.70 2.16 0.33
N GLN A 36 26.43 2.55 0.24
CA GLN A 36 25.47 1.86 -0.61
C GLN A 36 25.33 2.56 -1.98
N ASP A 37 25.19 1.79 -3.04
CA ASP A 37 24.87 2.32 -4.37
C ASP A 37 23.39 2.74 -4.48
N VAL A 38 22.51 2.02 -3.76
CA VAL A 38 21.07 2.25 -3.76
C VAL A 38 20.53 2.35 -2.34
N VAL A 39 19.76 3.39 -2.05
CA VAL A 39 19.07 3.59 -0.77
C VAL A 39 17.56 3.54 -0.99
N VAL A 40 16.88 2.54 -0.42
CA VAL A 40 15.43 2.34 -0.59
C VAL A 40 14.71 2.71 0.69
N PHE A 41 13.84 3.72 0.61
CA PHE A 41 12.97 4.12 1.73
C PHE A 41 11.64 3.38 1.70
N VAL A 42 11.37 2.61 2.77
CA VAL A 42 10.13 1.82 2.97
C VAL A 42 9.42 2.23 4.26
N THR A 43 9.51 3.49 4.62
CA THR A 43 8.92 4.03 5.85
C THR A 43 7.40 4.02 5.81
N GLY A 44 6.77 3.81 6.98
CA GLY A 44 5.33 3.95 7.10
C GLY A 44 4.88 5.38 6.80
N THR A 45 3.71 5.52 6.19
CA THR A 45 3.10 6.81 5.85
C THR A 45 1.73 6.93 6.50
N PRO A 46 1.66 7.15 7.85
CA PRO A 46 0.40 7.20 8.56
C PRO A 46 -0.40 8.47 8.22
N VAL A 47 -1.68 8.44 8.54
CA VAL A 47 -2.53 9.63 8.64
C VAL A 47 -2.64 10.06 10.11
N ASP A 48 -2.98 11.31 10.35
CA ASP A 48 -3.29 11.82 11.68
C ASP A 48 -4.73 11.48 12.11
N GLU A 49 -5.16 11.93 13.29
CA GLU A 49 -6.51 11.73 13.83
C GLU A 49 -7.62 12.37 12.99
N HIS A 50 -7.25 13.32 12.13
CA HIS A 50 -8.15 13.99 11.18
C HIS A 50 -8.06 13.41 9.76
N LEU A 51 -7.37 12.27 9.62
CA LEU A 51 -7.13 11.56 8.36
C LEU A 51 -6.25 12.32 7.35
N ASN A 52 -5.50 13.34 7.79
CA ASN A 52 -4.54 14.04 6.95
C ASN A 52 -3.21 13.26 6.84
N PRO A 53 -2.56 13.29 5.66
CA PRO A 53 -1.26 12.65 5.47
C PRO A 53 -0.17 13.27 6.35
N ARG A 54 0.57 12.44 7.07
CA ARG A 54 1.71 12.88 7.90
C ARG A 54 3.00 12.96 7.08
N VAL A 55 3.02 13.82 6.07
CA VAL A 55 4.17 13.99 5.14
C VAL A 55 5.47 14.31 5.89
N ASN A 56 5.40 15.14 6.93
CA ASN A 56 6.57 15.53 7.72
C ASN A 56 7.30 14.36 8.37
N ASP A 57 6.62 13.25 8.67
CA ASP A 57 7.27 12.09 9.27
C ASP A 57 8.18 11.38 8.25
N VAL A 58 7.76 11.31 7.00
CA VAL A 58 8.57 10.78 5.90
C VAL A 58 9.80 11.69 5.68
N LEU A 59 9.60 13.00 5.63
CA LEU A 59 10.68 13.97 5.43
C LEU A 59 11.70 13.94 6.57
N LYS A 60 11.26 13.77 7.83
CA LYS A 60 12.16 13.63 9.00
C LYS A 60 13.06 12.40 8.87
N VAL A 61 12.49 11.26 8.46
CA VAL A 61 13.29 10.03 8.27
C VAL A 61 14.34 10.27 7.18
N ILE A 62 13.93 10.75 6.01
CA ILE A 62 14.87 11.01 4.90
C ILE A 62 15.95 12.00 5.34
N SER A 63 15.58 13.11 6.00
CA SER A 63 16.53 14.12 6.48
C SER A 63 17.56 13.54 7.45
N SER A 64 17.21 12.56 8.25
CA SER A 64 18.14 11.92 9.19
C SER A 64 19.24 11.11 8.49
N TYR A 65 18.99 10.64 7.26
CA TYR A 65 19.95 9.89 6.44
C TYR A 65 20.76 10.74 5.48
N ILE A 66 20.28 11.92 5.07
CA ILE A 66 20.93 12.76 4.04
C ILE A 66 22.39 13.05 4.36
N LYS A 67 22.74 13.34 5.63
CA LYS A 67 24.11 13.61 6.07
C LYS A 67 25.08 12.43 5.87
N HIS A 68 24.57 11.24 5.63
CA HIS A 68 25.33 10.01 5.38
C HIS A 68 25.26 9.58 3.90
N MET A 69 24.59 10.34 3.04
CA MET A 69 24.41 10.01 1.63
C MET A 69 25.30 10.86 0.74
N ASN A 70 25.43 10.46 -0.51
CA ASN A 70 26.13 11.23 -1.54
C ASN A 70 25.28 11.33 -2.83
N LYS A 71 25.65 12.24 -3.70
CA LYS A 71 24.92 12.59 -4.91
C LYS A 71 24.85 11.48 -5.98
N ASP A 72 25.76 10.51 -5.91
CA ASP A 72 25.90 9.47 -6.93
C ASP A 72 25.00 8.24 -6.66
N GLN A 73 24.42 8.18 -5.46
CA GLN A 73 23.53 7.11 -5.04
C GLN A 73 22.14 7.24 -5.68
N LEU A 74 21.54 6.10 -6.05
CA LEU A 74 20.13 6.03 -6.40
C LEU A 74 19.29 6.00 -5.14
N VAL A 75 18.41 6.97 -4.97
CA VAL A 75 17.40 7.00 -3.89
C VAL A 75 16.08 6.53 -4.44
N VAL A 76 15.47 5.52 -3.80
CA VAL A 76 14.18 4.96 -4.21
C VAL A 76 13.17 5.15 -3.08
N LEU A 77 12.09 5.87 -3.34
CA LEU A 77 10.90 5.89 -2.49
C LEU A 77 9.98 4.74 -2.91
N ARG A 78 9.68 3.84 -1.98
CA ARG A 78 8.87 2.65 -2.26
C ARG A 78 7.56 2.61 -1.49
N SER A 79 7.46 3.35 -0.39
CA SER A 79 6.22 3.50 0.39
C SER A 79 5.18 4.31 -0.37
N THR A 80 3.91 4.11 -0.05
CA THR A 80 2.85 5.01 -0.51
C THR A 80 3.07 6.40 0.08
N ILE A 81 3.17 7.40 -0.77
CA ILE A 81 3.35 8.80 -0.38
C ILE A 81 2.23 9.67 -0.93
N PHE A 82 2.01 10.82 -0.31
CA PHE A 82 1.04 11.80 -0.79
C PHE A 82 1.52 12.45 -2.09
N PRO A 83 0.64 12.71 -3.07
CA PRO A 83 1.04 13.30 -4.34
C PRO A 83 1.80 14.63 -4.17
N GLY A 84 2.94 14.73 -4.85
CA GLY A 84 3.89 15.84 -4.77
C GLY A 84 5.03 15.65 -3.78
N VAL A 85 5.00 14.60 -2.93
CA VAL A 85 6.07 14.35 -1.94
C VAL A 85 7.39 14.00 -2.63
N THR A 86 7.37 13.30 -3.76
CA THR A 86 8.59 13.01 -4.52
C THR A 86 9.33 14.30 -4.90
N GLN A 87 8.62 15.33 -5.34
CA GLN A 87 9.21 16.63 -5.68
C GLN A 87 9.79 17.34 -4.44
N ILE A 88 9.11 17.26 -3.29
CA ILE A 88 9.62 17.83 -2.04
C ILE A 88 10.91 17.14 -1.62
N VAL A 89 10.97 15.81 -1.73
CA VAL A 89 12.16 15.01 -1.42
C VAL A 89 13.30 15.32 -2.39
N GLU A 90 13.01 15.47 -3.68
CA GLU A 90 14.00 15.90 -4.68
C GLU A 90 14.65 17.22 -4.30
N ASN A 91 13.83 18.23 -3.99
CA ASN A 91 14.33 19.55 -3.58
C ASN A 91 15.19 19.47 -2.30
N LEU A 92 14.77 18.63 -1.34
CA LEU A 92 15.52 18.42 -0.10
C LEU A 92 16.89 17.78 -0.35
N LEU A 93 16.94 16.73 -1.18
CA LEU A 93 18.18 16.03 -1.54
C LEU A 93 19.09 16.92 -2.38
N ALA A 94 18.56 17.61 -3.39
CA ALA A 94 19.33 18.52 -4.24
C ALA A 94 19.94 19.69 -3.45
N SER A 95 19.18 20.23 -2.48
CA SER A 95 19.69 21.30 -1.61
C SER A 95 20.84 20.84 -0.73
N ALA A 96 20.82 19.61 -0.25
CA ALA A 96 21.82 19.08 0.66
C ALA A 96 23.05 18.49 -0.05
N LEU A 97 22.85 17.83 -1.21
CA LEU A 97 23.88 17.08 -1.92
C LEU A 97 24.35 17.75 -3.23
N GLY A 98 23.70 18.84 -3.64
CA GLY A 98 23.95 19.55 -4.90
C GLY A 98 23.25 18.94 -6.12
N SER A 99 23.01 17.63 -6.11
CA SER A 99 22.21 16.89 -7.11
C SER A 99 21.74 15.58 -6.47
N CYS A 100 20.75 14.93 -7.09
CA CYS A 100 20.31 13.62 -6.64
C CYS A 100 19.76 12.78 -7.80
N LYS A 101 19.81 11.46 -7.64
CA LYS A 101 19.09 10.50 -8.46
C LYS A 101 17.94 9.95 -7.63
N LEU A 102 16.72 10.46 -7.85
CA LEU A 102 15.55 10.07 -7.09
C LEU A 102 14.53 9.36 -7.99
N ALA A 103 14.08 8.20 -7.54
CA ALA A 103 13.00 7.44 -8.16
C ALA A 103 11.87 7.18 -7.15
N PHE A 104 10.64 7.14 -7.65
CA PHE A 104 9.48 6.64 -6.92
C PHE A 104 8.97 5.37 -7.60
N CYS A 105 9.03 4.26 -6.86
CA CYS A 105 8.71 2.93 -7.35
C CYS A 105 7.76 2.24 -6.35
N PRO A 106 6.46 2.57 -6.36
CA PRO A 106 5.51 2.14 -5.35
C PRO A 106 5.37 0.62 -5.29
N GLU A 107 5.29 0.08 -4.07
CA GLU A 107 4.98 -1.33 -3.85
C GLU A 107 3.48 -1.58 -3.98
N ARG A 108 3.12 -2.66 -4.75
CA ARG A 108 1.72 -3.04 -5.00
C ARG A 108 1.38 -4.46 -4.59
N ILE A 109 2.32 -5.19 -3.99
CA ILE A 109 2.10 -6.57 -3.53
C ILE A 109 1.04 -6.62 -2.43
N VAL A 110 0.34 -7.75 -2.36
CA VAL A 110 -0.63 -8.04 -1.31
C VAL A 110 0.05 -8.83 -0.20
N GLN A 111 -0.28 -8.50 1.04
CA GLN A 111 0.14 -9.27 2.19
C GLN A 111 -0.31 -10.72 2.02
N GLY A 112 0.60 -11.65 2.26
CA GLY A 112 0.36 -13.08 2.06
C GLY A 112 0.91 -13.61 0.71
N LYS A 113 1.16 -12.76 -0.32
CA LYS A 113 1.66 -13.16 -1.65
C LYS A 113 2.94 -12.42 -2.07
N GLY A 114 3.63 -11.75 -1.13
CA GLY A 114 4.72 -10.84 -1.45
C GLY A 114 5.84 -11.43 -2.29
N ILE A 115 6.29 -12.66 -1.99
CA ILE A 115 7.36 -13.32 -2.75
C ILE A 115 6.90 -13.67 -4.17
N GLU A 116 5.70 -14.18 -4.33
CA GLU A 116 5.13 -14.53 -5.64
C GLU A 116 4.90 -13.26 -6.48
N GLU A 117 4.26 -12.25 -5.90
CA GLU A 117 3.84 -11.06 -6.61
C GLU A 117 5.01 -10.12 -6.97
N ILE A 118 6.11 -10.12 -6.23
CA ILE A 118 7.26 -9.28 -6.57
C ILE A 118 7.87 -9.67 -7.93
N PHE A 119 7.76 -10.94 -8.31
CA PHE A 119 8.23 -11.44 -9.60
C PHE A 119 7.15 -11.41 -10.70
N ASN A 120 5.88 -11.48 -10.32
CA ASN A 120 4.77 -11.65 -11.28
C ASN A 120 4.03 -10.34 -11.60
N LEU A 121 4.15 -9.30 -10.76
CA LEU A 121 3.52 -8.02 -11.03
C LEU A 121 4.42 -7.09 -11.83
N PRO A 122 3.86 -6.34 -12.80
CA PRO A 122 4.57 -5.23 -13.42
C PRO A 122 4.93 -4.18 -12.37
N GLN A 123 6.15 -3.66 -12.41
CA GLN A 123 6.63 -2.60 -11.52
C GLN A 123 6.43 -1.23 -12.15
N ILE A 124 5.74 -0.33 -11.45
CA ILE A 124 5.72 1.10 -11.83
C ILE A 124 7.05 1.71 -11.42
N VAL A 125 7.71 2.37 -12.35
CA VAL A 125 8.94 3.12 -12.13
C VAL A 125 8.74 4.55 -12.61
N SER A 126 9.05 5.50 -11.75
CA SER A 126 9.10 6.92 -12.07
C SER A 126 10.35 7.53 -11.46
N ALA A 127 10.86 8.60 -12.04
CA ALA A 127 12.05 9.26 -11.53
C ALA A 127 12.06 10.74 -11.87
N THR A 128 12.90 11.52 -11.19
CA THR A 128 13.03 12.96 -11.40
C THR A 128 14.03 13.30 -12.50
N THR A 129 14.88 12.33 -12.90
CA THR A 129 15.85 12.46 -14.01
C THR A 129 15.91 11.18 -14.83
N ASP A 130 16.34 11.31 -16.10
CA ASP A 130 16.53 10.15 -16.99
C ASP A 130 17.56 9.16 -16.43
N ALA A 131 18.64 9.63 -15.83
CA ALA A 131 19.66 8.79 -15.20
C ALA A 131 19.07 7.95 -14.06
N ALA A 132 18.30 8.57 -13.17
CA ALA A 132 17.61 7.87 -12.09
C ALA A 132 16.59 6.86 -12.62
N PHE A 133 15.88 7.21 -13.71
CA PHE A 133 14.93 6.30 -14.35
C PHE A 133 15.62 5.05 -14.91
N GLN A 134 16.74 5.21 -15.61
CA GLN A 134 17.49 4.09 -16.19
C GLN A 134 18.02 3.16 -15.08
N GLU A 135 18.63 3.72 -14.03
CA GLU A 135 19.15 2.94 -12.91
C GLU A 135 18.03 2.21 -12.14
N ALA A 136 16.93 2.89 -11.83
CA ALA A 136 15.77 2.27 -11.18
C ALA A 136 15.12 1.19 -12.06
N SER A 137 15.00 1.44 -13.37
CA SER A 137 14.47 0.47 -14.32
C SER A 137 15.36 -0.78 -14.40
N ALA A 138 16.67 -0.62 -14.43
CA ALA A 138 17.61 -1.75 -14.41
C ALA A 138 17.47 -2.57 -13.14
N LEU A 139 17.39 -1.90 -11.97
CA LEU A 139 17.19 -2.55 -10.67
C LEU A 139 15.92 -3.40 -10.65
N PHE A 140 14.78 -2.83 -11.05
CA PHE A 140 13.50 -3.53 -10.98
C PHE A 140 13.28 -4.54 -12.12
N SER A 141 13.90 -4.36 -13.27
CA SER A 141 13.87 -5.36 -14.35
C SER A 141 14.56 -6.68 -13.98
N ALA A 142 15.42 -6.65 -12.97
CA ALA A 142 16.03 -7.88 -12.45
C ALA A 142 15.05 -8.79 -11.68
N ILE A 143 13.92 -8.24 -11.21
CA ILE A 143 12.95 -8.97 -10.38
C ILE A 143 11.53 -8.93 -10.94
N ALA A 144 11.11 -7.90 -11.64
CA ALA A 144 9.75 -7.77 -12.16
C ALA A 144 9.64 -8.19 -13.62
N LEU A 145 8.50 -8.75 -14.02
CA LEU A 145 8.23 -9.14 -15.41
C LEU A 145 8.27 -7.97 -16.39
N LYS A 146 7.90 -6.79 -15.96
CA LYS A 146 7.77 -5.60 -16.80
C LYS A 146 7.89 -4.33 -15.96
N VAL A 147 8.60 -3.35 -16.50
CA VAL A 147 8.61 -1.96 -15.98
C VAL A 147 7.55 -1.13 -16.72
N ILE A 148 6.77 -0.37 -15.97
CA ILE A 148 5.78 0.59 -16.49
C ILE A 148 6.28 1.99 -16.14
N PRO A 149 6.70 2.80 -17.14
CA PRO A 149 7.13 4.17 -16.93
C PRO A 149 5.93 5.09 -16.68
N LEU A 150 6.05 5.96 -15.67
CA LEU A 150 5.12 7.06 -15.40
C LEU A 150 5.93 8.28 -14.95
N SER A 151 5.33 9.47 -14.99
CA SER A 151 5.85 10.61 -14.23
C SER A 151 5.68 10.37 -12.73
N THR A 152 6.41 11.10 -11.90
CA THR A 152 6.38 10.91 -10.43
C THR A 152 4.96 11.10 -9.87
N THR A 153 4.28 12.16 -10.26
CA THR A 153 2.90 12.43 -9.82
C THR A 153 1.91 11.39 -10.31
N GLU A 154 2.03 10.92 -11.56
CA GLU A 154 1.19 9.84 -12.08
C GLU A 154 1.40 8.53 -11.31
N ALA A 155 2.64 8.20 -10.94
CA ALA A 155 2.96 7.02 -10.16
C ALA A 155 2.41 7.10 -8.72
N GLU A 156 2.51 8.29 -8.09
CA GLU A 156 1.92 8.56 -6.78
C GLU A 156 0.39 8.38 -6.80
N LEU A 157 -0.28 8.97 -7.79
CA LEU A 157 -1.72 8.82 -7.99
C LEU A 157 -2.12 7.38 -8.32
N ALA A 158 -1.39 6.71 -9.21
CA ALA A 158 -1.67 5.32 -9.59
C ALA A 158 -1.63 4.38 -8.37
N LYS A 159 -0.70 4.61 -7.44
CA LYS A 159 -0.64 3.85 -6.20
C LYS A 159 -1.86 4.09 -5.31
N LEU A 160 -2.25 5.33 -5.08
CA LEU A 160 -3.42 5.67 -4.26
C LEU A 160 -4.71 5.16 -4.91
N MET A 161 -4.88 5.37 -6.22
CA MET A 161 -6.05 4.92 -6.97
C MET A 161 -6.20 3.40 -6.96
N THR A 162 -5.10 2.64 -7.05
CA THR A 162 -5.13 1.17 -6.97
C THR A 162 -5.68 0.70 -5.62
N ASN A 163 -5.28 1.32 -4.53
CA ASN A 163 -5.76 0.96 -3.20
C ASN A 163 -7.19 1.46 -2.95
N ALA A 164 -7.51 2.70 -3.38
CA ALA A 164 -8.87 3.23 -3.30
C ALA A 164 -9.87 2.38 -4.10
N TRP A 165 -9.50 1.93 -5.31
CA TRP A 165 -10.33 1.01 -6.10
C TRP A 165 -10.65 -0.27 -5.33
N ARG A 166 -9.66 -0.93 -4.75
CA ARG A 166 -9.87 -2.13 -3.94
C ARG A 166 -10.75 -1.86 -2.71
N TYR A 167 -10.62 -0.70 -2.09
CA TYR A 167 -11.45 -0.30 -0.95
C TYR A 167 -12.91 -0.09 -1.35
N LEU A 168 -13.15 0.49 -2.54
CA LEU A 168 -14.48 0.64 -3.14
C LEU A 168 -15.11 -0.71 -3.49
N GLU A 169 -14.34 -1.65 -4.05
CA GLU A 169 -14.83 -3.00 -4.35
C GLU A 169 -15.35 -3.71 -3.10
N PHE A 170 -14.61 -3.62 -1.97
CA PHE A 170 -15.10 -4.11 -0.68
C PHE A 170 -16.38 -3.40 -0.24
N ALA A 171 -16.43 -2.08 -0.34
CA ALA A 171 -17.60 -1.31 0.08
C ALA A 171 -18.86 -1.68 -0.71
N ILE A 172 -18.76 -1.86 -2.03
CA ILE A 172 -19.87 -2.28 -2.86
C ILE A 172 -20.36 -3.66 -2.42
N ALA A 173 -19.46 -4.63 -2.27
CA ALA A 173 -19.80 -5.98 -1.84
C ALA A 173 -20.40 -6.00 -0.43
N ASN A 174 -19.82 -5.25 0.50
CA ASN A 174 -20.30 -5.13 1.88
C ASN A 174 -21.69 -4.48 1.94
N GLN A 175 -21.92 -3.43 1.16
CA GLN A 175 -23.22 -2.77 1.13
C GLN A 175 -24.31 -3.72 0.60
N PHE A 176 -24.04 -4.49 -0.45
CA PHE A 176 -24.97 -5.48 -0.99
C PHE A 176 -25.21 -6.61 0.02
N TYR A 177 -24.17 -7.09 0.67
CA TYR A 177 -24.27 -8.06 1.75
C TYR A 177 -25.21 -7.56 2.88
N MET A 178 -24.99 -6.34 3.37
CA MET A 178 -25.81 -5.75 4.43
C MET A 178 -27.27 -5.60 4.02
N ILE A 179 -27.54 -5.22 2.76
CA ILE A 179 -28.91 -5.11 2.21
C ILE A 179 -29.59 -6.48 2.21
N VAL A 180 -28.94 -7.48 1.68
CA VAL A 180 -29.52 -8.83 1.48
C VAL A 180 -29.75 -9.53 2.82
N GLU A 181 -28.74 -9.55 3.70
CA GLU A 181 -28.83 -10.20 5.02
C GLU A 181 -29.88 -9.55 5.92
N LYS A 182 -30.05 -8.22 5.82
CA LYS A 182 -31.09 -7.51 6.58
C LYS A 182 -32.52 -7.95 6.18
N GLN A 183 -32.71 -8.43 4.95
CA GLN A 183 -33.98 -8.96 4.48
C GLN A 183 -34.13 -10.47 4.74
N GLY A 184 -33.15 -11.11 5.40
CA GLY A 184 -33.17 -12.52 5.70
C GLY A 184 -32.83 -13.45 4.54
N PHE A 185 -32.21 -12.92 3.47
CA PHE A 185 -31.77 -13.70 2.32
C PHE A 185 -30.27 -14.02 2.40
N ASP A 186 -29.83 -15.02 1.63
CA ASP A 186 -28.44 -15.43 1.50
C ASP A 186 -27.73 -14.63 0.40
N PHE A 187 -26.84 -13.75 0.81
CA PHE A 187 -26.04 -12.95 -0.12
C PHE A 187 -25.17 -13.79 -1.04
N TYR A 188 -24.56 -14.85 -0.54
CA TYR A 188 -23.63 -15.65 -1.36
C TYR A 188 -24.34 -16.47 -2.43
N LYS A 189 -25.59 -16.88 -2.17
CA LYS A 189 -26.45 -17.49 -3.19
C LYS A 189 -26.77 -16.51 -4.32
N ILE A 190 -27.10 -15.27 -3.97
CA ILE A 190 -27.37 -14.21 -4.96
C ILE A 190 -26.08 -13.87 -5.72
N LEU A 191 -24.95 -13.72 -5.03
CA LEU A 191 -23.66 -13.42 -5.65
C LEU A 191 -23.23 -14.52 -6.62
N SER A 192 -23.44 -15.79 -6.29
CA SER A 192 -23.18 -16.90 -7.19
C SER A 192 -24.00 -16.79 -8.47
N ALA A 193 -25.30 -16.54 -8.36
CA ALA A 193 -26.18 -16.34 -9.50
C ALA A 193 -25.81 -15.14 -10.36
N MET A 194 -25.34 -14.03 -9.73
CA MET A 194 -24.86 -12.85 -10.45
C MET A 194 -23.61 -13.13 -11.30
N LYS A 195 -22.76 -14.05 -10.85
CA LYS A 195 -21.48 -14.39 -11.52
C LYS A 195 -21.61 -15.48 -12.57
N ASP A 196 -22.67 -16.31 -12.47
CA ASP A 196 -22.84 -17.48 -13.29
C ASP A 196 -23.04 -17.08 -14.77
N ASP A 197 -22.07 -17.48 -15.59
CA ASP A 197 -21.96 -17.15 -17.02
C ASP A 197 -22.18 -15.66 -17.39
N TYR A 198 -21.97 -14.75 -16.45
CA TYR A 198 -22.12 -13.32 -16.68
C TYR A 198 -20.75 -12.58 -16.62
N PRO A 199 -20.08 -12.35 -17.77
CA PRO A 199 -18.72 -11.81 -17.81
C PRO A 199 -18.54 -10.48 -17.08
N ARG A 200 -19.55 -9.61 -17.06
CA ARG A 200 -19.49 -8.29 -16.40
C ARG A 200 -19.45 -8.37 -14.88
N ALA A 201 -19.96 -9.44 -14.27
CA ALA A 201 -19.93 -9.63 -12.83
C ALA A 201 -18.88 -10.66 -12.37
N LYS A 202 -18.12 -11.26 -13.29
CA LYS A 202 -17.15 -12.33 -12.99
C LYS A 202 -16.18 -11.99 -11.86
N HIS A 203 -15.72 -10.74 -11.81
CA HIS A 203 -14.74 -10.25 -10.85
C HIS A 203 -15.36 -9.49 -9.67
N PHE A 204 -16.70 -9.56 -9.50
CA PHE A 204 -17.35 -8.92 -8.36
C PHE A 204 -16.77 -9.47 -7.05
N ALA A 205 -16.37 -8.56 -6.14
CA ALA A 205 -15.76 -8.94 -4.87
C ALA A 205 -16.75 -9.68 -3.96
N SER A 206 -16.25 -10.51 -3.06
CA SER A 206 -17.02 -11.04 -1.93
C SER A 206 -17.05 -10.03 -0.81
N ALA A 207 -18.12 -10.05 0.01
CA ALA A 207 -18.17 -9.26 1.22
C ALA A 207 -17.10 -9.72 2.22
N GLY A 208 -16.55 -8.78 2.98
CA GLY A 208 -15.54 -9.07 3.97
C GLY A 208 -14.93 -7.80 4.58
N LEU A 209 -14.19 -7.98 5.66
CA LEU A 209 -13.49 -6.89 6.29
C LEU A 209 -12.36 -6.41 5.38
N ALA A 210 -12.34 -5.12 5.08
CA ALA A 210 -11.23 -4.46 4.40
C ALA A 210 -10.07 -4.32 5.40
N ALA A 211 -9.39 -5.45 5.66
CA ALA A 211 -8.44 -5.57 6.74
C ALA A 211 -7.17 -4.72 6.52
N GLY A 212 -6.68 -4.15 7.61
CA GLY A 212 -5.46 -3.35 7.65
C GLY A 212 -5.66 -1.87 7.29
N PRO A 213 -4.72 -1.01 7.72
CA PRO A 213 -4.86 0.43 7.59
C PRO A 213 -4.62 0.95 6.16
N CYS A 214 -4.01 0.15 5.27
CA CYS A 214 -3.50 0.65 3.99
C CYS A 214 -4.60 1.12 3.04
N LEU A 215 -5.65 0.30 2.82
CA LEU A 215 -6.71 0.65 1.86
C LEU A 215 -7.48 1.89 2.32
N PHE A 216 -7.88 1.91 3.59
CA PHE A 216 -8.55 3.05 4.21
C PHE A 216 -7.69 4.32 4.13
N LYS A 217 -6.46 4.24 4.64
CA LYS A 217 -5.52 5.36 4.68
C LYS A 217 -5.28 5.96 3.29
N ASP A 218 -5.00 5.12 2.29
CA ASP A 218 -4.67 5.58 0.94
C ASP A 218 -5.90 6.19 0.25
N THR A 219 -7.11 5.68 0.54
CA THR A 219 -8.37 6.28 0.09
C THR A 219 -8.56 7.68 0.68
N MET A 220 -8.25 7.86 1.97
CA MET A 220 -8.35 9.17 2.62
C MET A 220 -7.24 10.13 2.12
N GLN A 221 -6.05 9.65 1.83
CA GLN A 221 -5.00 10.47 1.19
C GLN A 221 -5.43 10.95 -0.21
N LEU A 222 -6.07 10.08 -1.00
CA LEU A 222 -6.63 10.49 -2.30
C LEU A 222 -7.74 11.53 -2.14
N SER A 223 -8.59 11.39 -1.11
CA SER A 223 -9.62 12.37 -0.79
C SER A 223 -9.02 13.73 -0.40
N ALA A 224 -8.01 13.73 0.49
CA ALA A 224 -7.31 14.96 0.90
C ALA A 224 -6.62 15.64 -0.30
N PHE A 225 -6.05 14.89 -1.22
CA PHE A 225 -5.47 15.43 -2.45
C PHE A 225 -6.51 16.13 -3.34
N HIS A 226 -7.74 15.62 -3.37
CA HIS A 226 -8.86 16.20 -4.13
C HIS A 226 -9.76 17.06 -3.23
N SER A 227 -9.19 17.85 -2.34
CA SER A 227 -9.91 18.81 -1.49
C SER A 227 -11.09 18.22 -0.71
N ASN A 228 -11.01 16.94 -0.35
CA ASN A 228 -12.05 16.15 0.30
C ASN A 228 -13.36 15.98 -0.52
N GLU A 229 -13.28 16.13 -1.84
CA GLU A 229 -14.42 15.95 -2.76
C GLU A 229 -14.50 14.51 -3.33
N PHE A 230 -13.75 13.56 -2.79
CA PHE A 230 -13.84 12.16 -3.19
C PHE A 230 -14.99 11.45 -2.46
N PHE A 231 -16.24 11.77 -2.86
CA PHE A 231 -17.47 11.29 -2.22
C PHE A 231 -17.60 9.76 -2.20
N LEU A 232 -17.18 9.06 -3.27
CA LEU A 232 -17.17 7.60 -3.31
C LEU A 232 -16.26 7.02 -2.23
N GLY A 233 -15.09 7.61 -2.00
CA GLY A 233 -14.16 7.20 -0.96
C GLY A 233 -14.75 7.37 0.44
N HIS A 234 -15.41 8.49 0.71
CA HIS A 234 -16.08 8.74 1.99
C HIS A 234 -17.25 7.78 2.21
N SER A 235 -18.06 7.52 1.19
CA SER A 235 -19.16 6.54 1.27
C SER A 235 -18.62 5.13 1.52
N ALA A 236 -17.53 4.75 0.85
CA ALA A 236 -16.88 3.47 1.06
C ALA A 236 -16.35 3.32 2.50
N MET A 237 -15.80 4.39 3.07
CA MET A 237 -15.38 4.40 4.47
C MET A 237 -16.55 4.10 5.40
N LEU A 238 -17.67 4.81 5.26
CA LEU A 238 -18.85 4.59 6.12
C LEU A 238 -19.36 3.14 6.04
N VAL A 239 -19.36 2.55 4.86
CA VAL A 239 -19.81 1.16 4.66
C VAL A 239 -18.83 0.17 5.27
N ASN A 240 -17.53 0.27 4.94
CA ASN A 240 -16.53 -0.70 5.38
C ASN A 240 -16.29 -0.66 6.89
N GLU A 241 -16.20 0.55 7.47
CA GLU A 241 -16.02 0.74 8.92
C GLU A 241 -17.32 0.46 9.70
N GLY A 242 -18.47 0.51 9.04
CA GLY A 242 -19.76 0.13 9.61
C GLY A 242 -20.04 -1.39 9.65
N LEU A 243 -19.33 -2.17 8.81
CA LEU A 243 -19.57 -3.62 8.68
C LEU A 243 -19.38 -4.38 10.00
N PRO A 244 -18.36 -4.15 10.83
CA PRO A 244 -18.20 -4.85 12.12
C PRO A 244 -19.41 -4.67 13.02
N ASN A 245 -19.93 -3.43 13.15
CA ASN A 245 -21.11 -3.15 13.95
C ASN A 245 -22.35 -3.87 13.42
N PHE A 246 -22.53 -3.91 12.10
CA PHE A 246 -23.61 -4.65 11.47
C PHE A 246 -23.53 -6.15 11.81
N LEU A 247 -22.35 -6.76 11.73
CA LEU A 247 -22.15 -8.17 12.06
C LEU A 247 -22.49 -8.48 13.53
N VAL A 248 -22.06 -7.60 14.47
CA VAL A 248 -22.40 -7.74 15.89
C VAL A 248 -23.92 -7.67 16.09
N GLN A 249 -24.60 -6.71 15.47
CA GLN A 249 -26.06 -6.59 15.54
C GLN A 249 -26.77 -7.84 14.99
N GLN A 250 -26.28 -8.42 13.89
CA GLN A 250 -26.82 -9.65 13.34
C GLN A 250 -26.62 -10.85 14.29
N LEU A 251 -25.47 -10.92 14.95
CA LEU A 251 -25.22 -11.97 15.96
C LEU A 251 -26.13 -11.81 17.19
N GLU A 252 -26.29 -10.60 17.70
CA GLU A 252 -27.19 -10.31 18.82
C GLU A 252 -28.65 -10.64 18.49
N ALA A 253 -29.10 -10.35 17.27
CA ALA A 253 -30.46 -10.69 16.81
C ALA A 253 -30.69 -12.21 16.76
N LYS A 254 -29.66 -12.99 16.41
CA LYS A 254 -29.74 -14.47 16.31
C LYS A 254 -29.51 -15.19 17.63
N MET A 255 -28.65 -14.67 18.50
CA MET A 255 -28.15 -15.35 19.71
C MET A 255 -28.60 -14.70 21.02
N GLY A 256 -29.25 -13.57 20.99
CA GLY A 256 -29.52 -12.71 22.16
C GLY A 256 -28.28 -11.90 22.58
N CYS A 257 -28.38 -11.25 23.75
CA CYS A 257 -27.32 -10.38 24.29
C CYS A 257 -25.96 -11.09 24.34
N LEU A 258 -24.94 -10.47 23.75
CA LEU A 258 -23.56 -10.98 23.70
C LEU A 258 -22.72 -10.56 24.92
N LYS A 259 -23.26 -9.76 25.83
CA LYS A 259 -22.52 -9.25 26.99
C LYS A 259 -22.06 -10.41 27.90
N GLY A 260 -20.75 -10.54 28.06
CA GLY A 260 -20.12 -11.55 28.90
C GLY A 260 -19.92 -12.93 28.23
N ARG A 261 -20.05 -13.02 26.91
CA ARG A 261 -19.75 -14.23 26.12
C ARG A 261 -18.41 -14.11 25.42
#